data_5dd02b18987e54ccb205c6272e93f24b
#
_entry.id   5dd02b18987e54ccb205c6272e93f24b
#
_cell.length_a   1.000
_cell.length_b   1.000
_cell.length_c   1.000
_cell.angle_alpha   90.00
_cell.angle_beta   90.00
_cell.angle_gamma   90.00
#
_symmetry.space_group_name_H-M   'P 1'
#
loop_
_entity.id
_entity.type
_entity.pdbx_description
1 polymer ?
#
loop_
_entity_poly.entity_id
_entity_poly.type
_entity_poly.pdbx_seq_one_letter_code
_entity_poly.pdbx_strand_id
1 'polypeptide(L)'
;FPGTRGDNFIYMQELMLLALQGNIDSRKNYFPNDPDYLDKEIQKSQPFIDTMVMMGLEYDKLINQLKGSGAFFSMRTIGHMLWDTTLPGILGYFAALLYNQNNVAAEASPVTTIMEMYVGNELCKLLGYKINPIGAGDFQLLDNQVTGWGHITCDGSAANLEGLWMARNLKFYPVSVKAAI
;
A
#
# COMPACT_ATOMS: atom_id res chain seq x y z
N PHE A 1 6.69 -16.24 1.59
CA PHE A 1 8.02 -15.69 1.31
C PHE A 1 8.52 -16.15 -0.06
N PRO A 2 9.39 -15.37 -0.73
CA PRO A 2 10.02 -15.80 -1.98
C PRO A 2 10.86 -17.06 -1.84
N GLY A 3 11.37 -17.33 -0.64
CA GLY A 3 12.26 -18.44 -0.33
C GLY A 3 13.75 -18.08 -0.45
N THR A 4 14.60 -18.73 0.34
CA THR A 4 16.02 -18.41 0.45
C THR A 4 16.81 -18.58 -0.85
N ARG A 5 16.29 -19.36 -1.78
CA ARG A 5 16.84 -19.58 -3.12
C ARG A 5 15.91 -19.16 -4.24
N GLY A 6 14.85 -18.43 -3.92
CA GLY A 6 13.85 -18.02 -4.89
C GLY A 6 12.87 -19.13 -5.26
N ASP A 7 12.58 -20.04 -4.34
CA ASP A 7 11.74 -21.21 -4.56
C ASP A 7 10.34 -20.88 -5.10
N ASN A 8 9.82 -19.72 -4.72
CA ASN A 8 8.48 -19.21 -5.09
C ASN A 8 8.51 -18.09 -6.15
N PHE A 9 9.65 -17.81 -6.78
CA PHE A 9 9.75 -16.71 -7.74
C PHE A 9 8.87 -16.87 -8.96
N ILE A 10 8.60 -18.09 -9.39
CA ILE A 10 7.73 -18.33 -10.55
C ILE A 10 6.30 -17.84 -10.27
N TYR A 11 5.76 -18.12 -9.09
CA TYR A 11 4.43 -17.65 -8.69
C TYR A 11 4.42 -16.12 -8.55
N MET A 12 5.48 -15.54 -8.00
CA MET A 12 5.61 -14.09 -7.88
C MET A 12 5.62 -13.43 -9.25
N GLN A 13 6.37 -13.96 -10.21
CA GLN A 13 6.44 -13.46 -11.58
C GLN A 13 5.07 -13.51 -12.27
N GLU A 14 4.37 -14.63 -12.18
CA GLU A 14 3.04 -14.80 -12.78
C GLU A 14 2.04 -13.78 -12.20
N LEU A 15 2.02 -13.60 -10.90
CA LEU A 15 1.10 -12.67 -10.23
C LEU A 15 1.47 -11.21 -10.48
N MET A 16 2.75 -10.87 -10.62
CA MET A 16 3.17 -9.53 -11.04
C MET A 16 2.74 -9.23 -12.48
N LEU A 17 2.86 -10.21 -13.39
CA LEU A 17 2.36 -10.06 -14.76
C LEU A 17 0.83 -9.89 -14.80
N LEU A 18 0.10 -10.62 -13.97
CA LEU A 18 -1.35 -10.44 -13.82
C LEU A 18 -1.71 -9.02 -13.36
N ALA A 19 -0.98 -8.46 -12.39
CA ALA A 19 -1.19 -7.09 -11.94
C ALA A 19 -0.91 -6.05 -13.05
N LEU A 20 0.18 -6.24 -13.81
CA LEU A 20 0.50 -5.40 -14.97
C LEU A 20 -0.61 -5.46 -16.02
N GLN A 21 -1.07 -6.66 -16.37
CA GLN A 21 -2.14 -6.83 -17.35
C GLN A 21 -3.44 -6.15 -16.89
N GLY A 22 -3.83 -6.37 -15.62
CA GLY A 22 -5.01 -5.72 -15.05
C GLY A 22 -4.94 -4.20 -15.07
N ASN A 23 -3.75 -3.60 -14.80
CA ASN A 23 -3.56 -2.17 -14.89
C ASN A 23 -3.65 -1.65 -16.32
N ILE A 24 -3.06 -2.37 -17.31
CA ILE A 24 -3.16 -2.03 -18.74
C ILE A 24 -4.62 -2.07 -19.19
N ASP A 25 -5.36 -3.10 -18.82
CA ASP A 25 -6.77 -3.26 -19.19
C ASP A 25 -7.63 -2.16 -18.56
N SER A 26 -7.37 -1.80 -17.30
CA SER A 26 -8.03 -0.67 -16.63
C SER A 26 -7.80 0.64 -17.38
N ARG A 27 -6.55 0.94 -17.76
CA ARG A 27 -6.20 2.17 -18.51
C ARG A 27 -6.88 2.24 -19.88
N LYS A 28 -6.95 1.13 -20.60
CA LYS A 28 -7.58 1.07 -21.92
C LYS A 28 -9.09 1.22 -21.88
N ASN A 29 -9.71 0.75 -20.80
CA ASN A 29 -11.17 0.69 -20.69
C ASN A 29 -11.78 1.86 -19.91
N TYR A 30 -10.99 2.63 -19.18
CA TYR A 30 -11.49 3.74 -18.35
C TYR A 30 -12.03 4.88 -19.22
N PHE A 31 -11.24 5.31 -20.20
CA PHE A 31 -11.64 6.26 -21.24
C PHE A 31 -11.23 5.73 -22.62
N PRO A 32 -12.00 4.80 -23.21
CA PRO A 32 -11.59 4.04 -24.39
C PRO A 32 -11.44 4.90 -25.66
N ASN A 33 -11.97 6.11 -25.66
CA ASN A 33 -11.91 7.04 -26.80
C ASN A 33 -10.78 8.09 -26.68
N ASP A 34 -10.01 8.06 -25.57
CA ASP A 34 -8.88 8.96 -25.42
C ASP A 34 -7.76 8.57 -26.40
N PRO A 35 -7.06 9.55 -26.99
CA PRO A 35 -5.93 9.27 -27.88
C PRO A 35 -4.76 8.66 -27.11
N ASP A 36 -3.95 7.87 -27.81
CA ASP A 36 -2.69 7.38 -27.27
C ASP A 36 -1.74 8.56 -26.98
N TYR A 37 -1.24 8.66 -25.74
CA TYR A 37 -0.27 9.70 -25.37
C TYR A 37 1.08 9.49 -26.07
N LEU A 38 1.49 8.24 -26.25
CA LEU A 38 2.67 7.86 -27.02
C LEU A 38 2.20 7.07 -28.24
N ASP A 39 2.19 7.72 -29.39
CA ASP A 39 1.86 7.06 -30.65
C ASP A 39 2.96 6.08 -31.10
N LYS A 40 2.63 5.27 -32.08
CA LYS A 40 3.55 4.26 -32.61
C LYS A 40 4.76 4.85 -33.33
N GLU A 41 4.67 6.07 -33.83
CA GLU A 41 5.77 6.75 -34.52
C GLU A 41 6.80 7.23 -33.49
N ILE A 42 6.32 7.83 -32.38
CA ILE A 42 7.18 8.21 -31.26
C ILE A 42 7.90 6.98 -30.71
N GLN A 43 7.17 5.88 -30.46
CA GLN A 43 7.75 4.65 -29.93
C GLN A 43 8.82 4.02 -30.83
N LYS A 44 8.75 4.25 -32.14
CA LYS A 44 9.74 3.77 -33.13
C LYS A 44 10.86 4.77 -33.39
N SER A 45 10.78 5.96 -32.86
CA SER A 45 11.81 6.98 -33.06
C SER A 45 13.13 6.59 -32.37
N GLN A 46 14.25 6.95 -33.00
CA GLN A 46 15.56 6.64 -32.45
C GLN A 46 15.76 7.23 -31.03
N PRO A 47 15.37 8.48 -30.73
CA PRO A 47 15.49 9.03 -29.38
C PRO A 47 14.72 8.24 -28.32
N PHE A 48 13.54 7.72 -28.67
CA PHE A 48 12.76 6.89 -27.74
C PHE A 48 13.45 5.55 -27.48
N ILE A 49 13.93 4.89 -28.54
CA ILE A 49 14.66 3.62 -28.43
C ILE A 49 15.93 3.81 -27.59
N ASP A 50 16.72 4.84 -27.87
CA ASP A 50 17.94 5.15 -27.11
C ASP A 50 17.63 5.40 -25.63
N THR A 51 16.55 6.11 -25.33
CA THR A 51 16.09 6.34 -23.94
C THR A 51 15.74 5.03 -23.25
N MET A 52 15.02 4.12 -23.91
CA MET A 52 14.66 2.82 -23.33
C MET A 52 15.89 1.93 -23.10
N VAL A 53 16.86 1.97 -24.03
CA VAL A 53 18.14 1.26 -23.87
C VAL A 53 18.92 1.80 -22.66
N MET A 54 19.05 3.13 -22.55
CA MET A 54 19.73 3.76 -21.42
C MET A 54 19.04 3.45 -20.09
N MET A 55 17.72 3.50 -20.04
CA MET A 55 16.95 3.12 -18.85
C MET A 55 17.22 1.67 -18.45
N GLY A 56 17.29 0.74 -19.40
CA GLY A 56 17.61 -0.66 -19.14
C GLY A 56 19.01 -0.83 -18.56
N LEU A 57 20.00 -0.14 -19.10
CA LEU A 57 21.37 -0.17 -18.61
C LEU A 57 21.50 0.39 -17.17
N GLU A 58 20.83 1.52 -16.88
CA GLU A 58 20.86 2.10 -15.54
C GLU A 58 20.09 1.20 -14.54
N TYR A 59 19.00 0.59 -14.97
CA TYR A 59 18.27 -0.37 -14.14
C TYR A 59 19.09 -1.61 -13.81
N ASP A 60 19.84 -2.16 -14.79
CA ASP A 60 20.75 -3.27 -14.53
C ASP A 60 21.85 -2.90 -13.53
N LYS A 61 22.43 -1.70 -13.65
CA LYS A 61 23.40 -1.19 -12.65
C LYS A 61 22.80 -1.12 -11.26
N LEU A 62 21.57 -0.58 -11.14
CA LEU A 62 20.86 -0.52 -9.87
C LEU A 62 20.64 -1.92 -9.27
N ILE A 63 20.17 -2.88 -10.07
CA ILE A 63 19.98 -4.26 -9.61
C ILE A 63 21.29 -4.88 -9.15
N ASN A 64 22.39 -4.65 -9.86
CA ASN A 64 23.71 -5.15 -9.48
C ASN A 64 24.22 -4.52 -8.18
N GLN A 65 23.97 -3.25 -7.93
CA GLN A 65 24.28 -2.60 -6.65
C GLN A 65 23.44 -3.17 -5.50
N LEU A 66 22.14 -3.40 -5.73
CA LEU A 66 21.23 -3.96 -4.73
C LEU A 66 21.60 -5.40 -4.31
N LYS A 67 22.31 -6.16 -5.13
CA LYS A 67 22.85 -7.48 -4.74
C LYS A 67 23.83 -7.41 -3.56
N GLY A 68 24.43 -6.23 -3.31
CA GLY A 68 25.28 -5.98 -2.14
C GLY A 68 24.51 -5.62 -0.86
N SER A 69 23.18 -5.59 -0.89
CA SER A 69 22.35 -5.28 0.27
C SER A 69 22.35 -6.40 1.30
N GLY A 70 21.91 -6.10 2.53
CA GLY A 70 21.82 -7.09 3.61
C GLY A 70 20.92 -8.28 3.23
N ALA A 71 21.39 -9.48 3.54
CA ALA A 71 20.71 -10.73 3.18
C ALA A 71 19.58 -11.08 4.15
N PHE A 72 18.57 -10.23 4.30
CA PHE A 72 17.44 -10.44 5.22
C PHE A 72 16.62 -11.70 4.91
N PHE A 73 16.68 -12.20 3.69
CA PHE A 73 16.08 -13.48 3.28
C PHE A 73 16.83 -14.70 3.82
N SER A 74 18.04 -14.52 4.34
CA SER A 74 18.89 -15.63 4.78
C SER A 74 18.48 -16.13 6.16
N MET A 75 18.37 -17.44 6.33
CA MET A 75 18.17 -18.08 7.64
C MET A 75 19.35 -17.86 8.62
N ARG A 76 20.46 -17.32 8.15
CA ARG A 76 21.64 -16.96 8.97
C ARG A 76 21.56 -15.53 9.51
N THR A 77 20.60 -14.74 9.06
CA THR A 77 20.42 -13.38 9.53
C THR A 77 19.74 -13.42 10.90
N ILE A 78 20.47 -12.97 11.92
CA ILE A 78 19.99 -12.87 13.29
C ILE A 78 20.14 -11.42 13.72
N GLY A 79 19.04 -10.74 13.93
CA GLY A 79 19.04 -9.35 14.39
C GLY A 79 18.17 -8.44 13.57
N HIS A 80 17.99 -7.23 14.07
CA HIS A 80 17.02 -6.25 13.60
C HIS A 80 15.58 -6.77 13.62
N MET A 81 14.63 -5.89 13.49
CA MET A 81 13.20 -6.20 13.41
C MET A 81 12.76 -6.47 11.95
N LEU A 82 13.71 -6.79 11.07
CA LEU A 82 13.49 -6.98 9.65
C LEU A 82 13.71 -8.44 9.25
N TRP A 83 12.84 -8.93 8.41
CA TRP A 83 12.91 -10.24 7.80
C TRP A 83 12.57 -10.12 6.31
N ASP A 84 12.65 -11.24 5.60
CA ASP A 84 12.22 -11.32 4.20
C ASP A 84 10.73 -10.95 4.08
N THR A 85 10.39 -10.17 3.06
CA THR A 85 9.02 -9.72 2.84
C THR A 85 8.15 -10.88 2.33
N THR A 86 6.93 -10.99 2.84
CA THR A 86 6.00 -12.02 2.39
C THR A 86 5.56 -11.79 0.94
N LEU A 87 5.25 -12.87 0.21
CA LEU A 87 4.73 -12.74 -1.16
C LEU A 87 3.51 -11.82 -1.25
N PRO A 88 2.47 -11.96 -0.41
CA PRO A 88 1.35 -11.01 -0.43
C PRO A 88 1.77 -9.57 -0.21
N GLY A 89 2.75 -9.31 0.66
CA GLY A 89 3.28 -7.97 0.91
C GLY A 89 3.96 -7.39 -0.32
N ILE A 90 4.84 -8.16 -0.98
CA ILE A 90 5.52 -7.75 -2.22
C ILE A 90 4.49 -7.46 -3.32
N LEU A 91 3.56 -8.38 -3.53
CA LEU A 91 2.55 -8.28 -4.60
C LEU A 91 1.57 -7.14 -4.36
N GLY A 92 1.13 -6.94 -3.11
CA GLY A 92 0.27 -5.81 -2.75
C GLY A 92 0.96 -4.47 -2.95
N TYR A 93 2.22 -4.35 -2.54
CA TYR A 93 3.02 -3.14 -2.75
C TYR A 93 3.26 -2.85 -4.23
N PHE A 94 3.61 -3.89 -5.01
CA PHE A 94 3.78 -3.77 -6.46
C PHE A 94 2.48 -3.33 -7.16
N ALA A 95 1.35 -3.96 -6.83
CA ALA A 95 0.05 -3.57 -7.38
C ALA A 95 -0.31 -2.12 -7.00
N ALA A 96 -0.09 -1.71 -5.74
CA ALA A 96 -0.36 -0.35 -5.28
C ALA A 96 0.43 0.70 -6.07
N LEU A 97 1.71 0.44 -6.40
CA LEU A 97 2.53 1.34 -7.21
C LEU A 97 1.94 1.60 -8.60
N LEU A 98 1.31 0.59 -9.22
CA LEU A 98 0.72 0.73 -10.56
C LEU A 98 -0.47 1.70 -10.59
N TYR A 99 -1.25 1.75 -9.50
CA TYR A 99 -2.43 2.60 -9.38
C TYR A 99 -2.15 3.94 -8.70
N ASN A 100 -1.07 4.03 -7.93
CA ASN A 100 -0.61 5.25 -7.23
C ASN A 100 -1.72 5.98 -6.48
N GLN A 101 -2.52 5.25 -5.71
CA GLN A 101 -3.62 5.78 -4.93
C GLN A 101 -3.12 6.56 -3.71
N ASN A 102 -3.90 7.54 -3.25
CA ASN A 102 -3.60 8.33 -2.06
C ASN A 102 -4.83 8.41 -1.15
N ASN A 103 -4.75 7.78 0.02
CA ASN A 103 -5.85 7.70 1.00
C ASN A 103 -6.07 9.00 1.80
N VAL A 104 -5.50 10.13 1.38
CA VAL A 104 -5.75 11.44 2.01
C VAL A 104 -7.23 11.84 1.91
N ALA A 105 -7.92 11.39 0.87
CA ALA A 105 -9.34 11.61 0.66
C ALA A 105 -9.96 10.44 -0.09
N ALA A 106 -11.18 10.08 0.25
CA ALA A 106 -11.90 8.97 -0.38
C ALA A 106 -12.12 9.19 -1.89
N GLU A 107 -12.25 10.43 -2.32
CA GLU A 107 -12.38 10.80 -3.74
C GLU A 107 -11.10 10.53 -4.53
N ALA A 108 -9.93 10.67 -3.90
CA ALA A 108 -8.63 10.39 -4.51
C ALA A 108 -8.29 8.89 -4.48
N SER A 109 -8.94 8.13 -3.60
CA SER A 109 -8.68 6.71 -3.39
C SER A 109 -9.94 5.96 -2.93
N PRO A 110 -10.95 5.81 -3.80
CA PRO A 110 -12.24 5.23 -3.41
C PRO A 110 -12.13 3.74 -3.03
N VAL A 111 -11.14 3.02 -3.56
CA VAL A 111 -10.97 1.59 -3.32
C VAL A 111 -10.04 1.34 -2.12
N THR A 112 -8.85 1.94 -2.11
CA THR A 112 -7.85 1.62 -1.08
C THR A 112 -8.19 2.26 0.27
N THR A 113 -8.95 3.35 0.32
CA THR A 113 -9.50 3.89 1.58
C THR A 113 -10.41 2.86 2.26
N ILE A 114 -11.29 2.22 1.50
CA ILE A 114 -12.17 1.17 2.04
C ILE A 114 -11.36 -0.05 2.47
N MET A 115 -10.34 -0.45 1.70
CA MET A 115 -9.44 -1.54 2.07
C MET A 115 -8.70 -1.26 3.39
N GLU A 116 -8.24 -0.03 3.60
CA GLU A 116 -7.59 0.39 4.85
C GLU A 116 -8.53 0.26 6.05
N MET A 117 -9.79 0.68 5.89
CA MET A 117 -10.81 0.51 6.92
C MET A 117 -11.06 -0.97 7.26
N TYR A 118 -11.11 -1.85 6.25
CA TYR A 118 -11.22 -3.30 6.47
C TYR A 118 -10.03 -3.85 7.26
N VAL A 119 -8.80 -3.46 6.90
CA VAL A 119 -7.60 -3.89 7.62
C VAL A 119 -7.63 -3.40 9.07
N GLY A 120 -8.01 -2.14 9.31
CA GLY A 120 -8.20 -1.59 10.65
C GLY A 120 -9.20 -2.40 11.48
N ASN A 121 -10.33 -2.77 10.88
CA ASN A 121 -11.34 -3.60 11.53
C ASN A 121 -10.83 -5.02 11.84
N GLU A 122 -10.10 -5.64 10.93
CA GLU A 122 -9.53 -6.98 11.17
C GLU A 122 -8.49 -6.95 12.30
N LEU A 123 -7.67 -5.90 12.39
CA LEU A 123 -6.74 -5.71 13.51
C LEU A 123 -7.50 -5.49 14.83
N CYS A 124 -8.56 -4.70 14.83
CA CYS A 124 -9.41 -4.52 16.00
C CYS A 124 -10.02 -5.86 16.48
N LYS A 125 -10.54 -6.68 15.57
CA LYS A 125 -11.05 -8.02 15.89
C LYS A 125 -9.95 -8.92 16.49
N LEU A 126 -8.77 -8.93 15.88
CA LEU A 126 -7.62 -9.71 16.34
C LEU A 126 -7.26 -9.36 17.80
N LEU A 127 -7.40 -8.09 18.18
CA LEU A 127 -7.17 -7.61 19.55
C LEU A 127 -8.39 -7.75 20.46
N GLY A 128 -9.50 -8.32 20.00
CA GLY A 128 -10.71 -8.56 20.78
C GLY A 128 -11.64 -7.35 20.91
N TYR A 129 -11.44 -6.29 20.14
CA TYR A 129 -12.34 -5.14 20.12
C TYR A 129 -13.59 -5.42 19.31
N LYS A 130 -14.71 -4.83 19.73
CA LYS A 130 -15.91 -4.74 18.90
C LYS A 130 -15.67 -3.75 17.75
N ILE A 131 -16.21 -4.05 16.59
CA ILE A 131 -16.06 -3.18 15.39
C ILE A 131 -17.42 -2.73 14.88
N ASN A 132 -17.43 -1.61 14.17
CA ASN A 132 -18.55 -1.22 13.33
C ASN A 132 -18.42 -1.92 11.97
N PRO A 133 -19.50 -2.59 11.49
CA PRO A 133 -19.50 -3.13 10.14
C PRO A 133 -19.30 -1.99 9.12
N ILE A 134 -18.42 -2.21 8.14
CA ILE A 134 -18.31 -1.33 6.98
C ILE A 134 -19.39 -1.77 6.02
N GLY A 135 -20.52 -1.06 6.02
CA GLY A 135 -21.64 -1.31 5.12
C GLY A 135 -21.73 -0.22 4.05
N ALA A 136 -22.28 -0.57 2.90
CA ALA A 136 -22.63 0.40 1.88
C ALA A 136 -23.68 1.37 2.43
N GLY A 137 -23.22 2.55 2.85
CA GLY A 137 -24.09 3.69 3.10
C GLY A 137 -24.36 4.12 4.53
N ASP A 138 -24.12 3.30 5.53
CA ASP A 138 -24.46 3.69 6.90
C ASP A 138 -23.32 3.44 7.89
N PHE A 139 -22.73 4.51 8.40
CA PHE A 139 -22.15 4.52 9.72
C PHE A 139 -23.27 4.41 10.75
N GLN A 140 -23.86 3.24 10.91
CA GLN A 140 -24.73 2.98 12.02
C GLN A 140 -23.87 2.95 13.26
N LEU A 141 -23.83 4.06 14.00
CA LEU A 141 -23.43 4.04 15.39
C LEU A 141 -24.39 3.05 16.06
N LEU A 142 -23.92 1.83 16.29
CA LEU A 142 -24.65 0.86 17.10
C LEU A 142 -24.88 1.53 18.45
N ASP A 143 -26.15 1.79 18.78
CA ASP A 143 -26.59 2.51 19.97
C ASP A 143 -25.76 2.09 21.21
N ASN A 144 -25.02 3.04 21.77
CA ASN A 144 -24.28 2.94 23.04
C ASN A 144 -23.21 1.83 23.16
N GLN A 145 -22.73 1.23 22.08
CA GLN A 145 -21.62 0.29 22.16
C GLN A 145 -20.30 0.98 21.81
N VAL A 146 -19.34 0.91 22.73
CA VAL A 146 -17.97 1.34 22.47
C VAL A 146 -17.36 0.37 21.46
N THR A 147 -17.00 0.87 20.29
CA THR A 147 -16.35 0.12 19.21
C THR A 147 -14.91 0.58 19.04
N GLY A 148 -14.04 -0.36 18.65
CA GLY A 148 -12.66 -0.05 18.29
C GLY A 148 -12.61 0.61 16.91
N TRP A 149 -11.61 1.45 16.72
CA TRP A 149 -11.22 1.99 15.43
C TRP A 149 -9.71 1.91 15.30
N GLY A 150 -9.24 1.60 14.12
CA GLY A 150 -7.80 1.50 13.86
C GLY A 150 -7.46 1.87 12.43
N HIS A 151 -6.24 2.34 12.22
CA HIS A 151 -5.67 2.57 10.90
C HIS A 151 -4.17 2.27 10.91
N ILE A 152 -3.56 2.24 9.75
CA ILE A 152 -2.14 1.98 9.57
C ILE A 152 -1.41 3.30 9.43
N THR A 153 -0.35 3.49 10.21
CA THR A 153 0.55 4.64 10.13
C THR A 153 1.81 4.30 9.33
N CYS A 154 2.60 5.31 8.96
CA CYS A 154 3.83 5.10 8.21
C CYS A 154 4.94 4.39 9.02
N ASP A 155 4.93 4.53 10.35
CA ASP A 155 5.86 3.85 11.25
C ASP A 155 5.37 3.81 12.71
N GLY A 156 6.14 3.14 13.58
CA GLY A 156 5.83 3.02 15.00
C GLY A 156 5.93 4.34 15.76
N SER A 157 6.80 5.27 15.36
CA SER A 157 6.92 6.60 15.98
C SER A 157 5.68 7.43 15.70
N ALA A 158 5.19 7.42 14.46
CA ALA A 158 3.94 8.06 14.10
C ALA A 158 2.75 7.44 14.84
N ALA A 159 2.67 6.11 14.92
CA ALA A 159 1.63 5.41 15.69
C ALA A 159 1.60 5.83 17.16
N ASN A 160 2.76 5.92 17.81
CA ASN A 160 2.86 6.36 19.19
C ASN A 160 2.45 7.84 19.35
N LEU A 161 2.87 8.70 18.44
CA LEU A 161 2.52 10.12 18.46
C LEU A 161 1.00 10.31 18.30
N GLU A 162 0.40 9.62 17.36
CA GLU A 162 -1.05 9.68 17.13
C GLU A 162 -1.83 9.11 18.32
N GLY A 163 -1.39 8.00 18.89
CA GLY A 163 -2.00 7.42 20.09
C GLY A 163 -1.98 8.41 21.27
N LEU A 164 -0.86 9.07 21.51
CA LEU A 164 -0.74 10.10 22.55
C LEU A 164 -1.61 11.33 22.25
N TRP A 165 -1.66 11.75 20.99
CA TRP A 165 -2.49 12.86 20.56
C TRP A 165 -3.98 12.56 20.75
N MET A 166 -4.43 11.39 20.35
CA MET A 166 -5.81 10.94 20.56
C MET A 166 -6.15 10.87 22.05
N ALA A 167 -5.30 10.29 22.87
CA ALA A 167 -5.50 10.22 24.33
C ALA A 167 -5.61 11.61 24.96
N ARG A 168 -4.74 12.55 24.54
CA ARG A 168 -4.80 13.94 24.97
C ARG A 168 -6.12 14.59 24.57
N ASN A 169 -6.55 14.45 23.32
CA ASN A 169 -7.76 15.07 22.83
C ASN A 169 -9.00 14.53 23.55
N LEU A 170 -9.11 13.22 23.70
CA LEU A 170 -10.23 12.59 24.43
C LEU A 170 -10.32 13.06 25.86
N LYS A 171 -9.17 13.26 26.53
CA LYS A 171 -9.13 13.67 27.94
C LYS A 171 -9.35 15.15 28.16
N PHE A 172 -8.73 16.01 27.35
CA PHE A 172 -8.68 17.45 27.64
C PHE A 172 -9.61 18.29 26.77
N TYR A 173 -9.98 17.85 25.56
CA TYR A 173 -10.86 18.62 24.69
C TYR A 173 -12.24 18.91 25.33
N PRO A 174 -12.94 17.95 25.96
CA PRO A 174 -14.19 18.23 26.65
C PRO A 174 -14.05 19.26 27.78
N VAL A 175 -12.91 19.25 28.50
CA VAL A 175 -12.62 20.21 29.57
C VAL A 175 -12.40 21.62 29.00
N SER A 176 -11.68 21.72 27.89
CA SER A 176 -11.42 23.01 27.22
C SER A 176 -12.71 23.62 26.67
N VAL A 177 -13.57 22.81 26.05
CA VAL A 177 -14.89 23.25 25.55
C VAL A 177 -15.75 23.75 26.71
N LYS A 178 -15.81 23.00 27.83
CA LYS A 178 -16.58 23.38 29.01
C LYS A 178 -16.08 24.69 29.66
N ALA A 179 -14.77 24.97 29.55
CA ALA A 179 -14.18 26.19 30.08
C ALA A 179 -14.41 27.41 29.17
N ALA A 180 -14.73 27.18 27.88
CA ALA A 180 -14.94 28.23 26.88
C ALA A 180 -16.41 28.65 26.74
N ILE A 181 -17.35 27.89 27.32
CA ILE A 181 -18.80 28.15 27.38
C ILE A 181 -19.16 28.76 28.73
#